data_034867e5570f6a007c43a3e038bf2926
#
_entry.id   034867e5570f6a007c43a3e038bf2926
#
_cell.length_a   1.000
_cell.length_b   1.000
_cell.length_c   1.000
_cell.angle_alpha   90.00
_cell.angle_beta   90.00
_cell.angle_gamma   90.00
#
_symmetry.space_group_name_H-M   'P 1'
#
loop_
_entity.id
_entity.type
_entity.pdbx_description
1 polymer ?
#
loop_
_entity_poly.entity_id
_entity_poly.type
_entity_poly.pdbx_seq_one_letter_code
_entity_poly.pdbx_strand_id
1 'polypeptide(L)'
;LDLLGLKSGQVIAVTGGPGAYGGYVIQLAKADGLTVIADSSEADRALMESLGVDVVIERGEGFAEKVRGEFPDGVDGLADGALLNELAIDAVRDGGNFTAIRGFKGEEQRGIEFTATWVTRYDGEYEKLDRLRRQVEAGELTLRVADTVPPERAAVAHERLEAGGTRGRMVIEFQ
;
A
#
# COMPACT_ATOMS: atom_id res chain seq x y z
N LEU A 1 2.27 -7.34 3.91
CA LEU A 1 3.74 -7.43 4.00
C LEU A 1 4.22 -8.88 4.02
N ASP A 2 3.54 -9.80 4.70
CA ASP A 2 3.92 -11.22 4.75
C ASP A 2 4.24 -11.82 3.37
N LEU A 3 3.47 -11.45 2.34
CA LEU A 3 3.65 -11.93 0.96
C LEU A 3 4.95 -11.43 0.31
N LEU A 4 5.52 -10.37 0.81
CA LEU A 4 6.77 -9.80 0.31
C LEU A 4 8.00 -10.37 1.04
N GLY A 5 7.83 -10.93 2.24
CA GLY A 5 8.90 -11.56 3.01
C GLY A 5 10.09 -10.65 3.34
N LEU A 6 9.88 -9.33 3.34
CA LEU A 6 10.94 -8.35 3.54
C LEU A 6 11.43 -8.33 4.99
N LYS A 7 12.67 -7.95 5.17
CA LYS A 7 13.35 -7.85 6.48
C LYS A 7 13.70 -6.40 6.77
N SER A 8 13.80 -6.05 8.05
CA SER A 8 14.26 -4.73 8.51
C SER A 8 15.53 -4.28 7.74
N GLY A 9 15.53 -3.02 7.33
CA GLY A 9 16.58 -2.41 6.52
C GLY A 9 16.40 -2.54 5.01
N GLN A 10 15.49 -3.38 4.53
CA GLN A 10 15.16 -3.47 3.10
C GLN A 10 14.23 -2.35 2.65
N VAL A 11 14.13 -2.17 1.33
CA VAL A 11 13.37 -1.09 0.69
C VAL A 11 12.08 -1.64 0.09
N ILE A 12 10.97 -0.97 0.38
CA ILE A 12 9.67 -1.25 -0.24
C ILE A 12 9.16 -0.04 -1.01
N ALA A 13 8.66 -0.27 -2.25
CA ALA A 13 7.87 0.72 -2.97
C ALA A 13 6.37 0.46 -2.76
N VAL A 14 5.61 1.54 -2.57
CA VAL A 14 4.15 1.46 -2.38
C VAL A 14 3.47 2.39 -3.36
N THR A 15 2.61 1.84 -4.22
CA THR A 15 1.76 2.65 -5.10
C THR A 15 0.41 2.95 -4.47
N GLY A 16 -0.17 4.10 -4.78
CA GLY A 16 -1.42 4.55 -4.17
C GLY A 16 -1.28 4.89 -2.69
N GLY A 17 -0.12 5.41 -2.29
CA GLY A 17 0.23 5.70 -0.89
C GLY A 17 -0.86 6.42 -0.07
N PRO A 18 -1.49 7.51 -0.56
CA PRO A 18 -2.55 8.22 0.17
C PRO A 18 -3.85 7.43 0.35
N GLY A 19 -4.06 6.37 -0.42
CA GLY A 19 -5.22 5.49 -0.31
C GLY A 19 -5.25 4.69 1.01
N ALA A 20 -6.38 4.02 1.28
CA ALA A 20 -6.52 3.23 2.50
C ALA A 20 -5.51 2.07 2.56
N TYR A 21 -5.37 1.30 1.46
CA TYR A 21 -4.43 0.19 1.38
C TYR A 21 -2.98 0.66 1.51
N GLY A 22 -2.56 1.61 0.65
CA GLY A 22 -1.20 2.13 0.65
C GLY A 22 -0.79 2.71 2.01
N GLY A 23 -1.68 3.49 2.64
CA GLY A 23 -1.39 4.07 3.94
C GLY A 23 -1.24 3.05 5.07
N TYR A 24 -1.92 1.89 5.01
CA TYR A 24 -1.68 0.81 5.97
C TYR A 24 -0.37 0.09 5.69
N VAL A 25 -0.06 -0.19 4.41
CA VAL A 25 1.21 -0.83 4.03
C VAL A 25 2.39 0.03 4.48
N ILE A 26 2.35 1.35 4.27
CA ILE A 26 3.40 2.29 4.66
C ILE A 26 3.66 2.20 6.17
N GLN A 27 2.62 2.38 7.00
CA GLN A 27 2.77 2.38 8.46
C GLN A 27 3.29 1.03 8.98
N LEU A 28 2.77 -0.08 8.47
CA LEU A 28 3.23 -1.41 8.85
C LEU A 28 4.67 -1.67 8.39
N ALA A 29 5.05 -1.21 7.19
CA ALA A 29 6.42 -1.30 6.69
C ALA A 29 7.40 -0.51 7.58
N LYS A 30 7.00 0.68 8.03
CA LYS A 30 7.79 1.48 8.97
C LYS A 30 7.92 0.79 10.33
N ALA A 31 6.84 0.20 10.85
CA ALA A 31 6.87 -0.57 12.09
C ALA A 31 7.79 -1.80 12.01
N ASP A 32 7.88 -2.43 10.83
CA ASP A 32 8.79 -3.55 10.55
C ASP A 32 10.23 -3.09 10.21
N GLY A 33 10.53 -1.76 10.26
CA GLY A 33 11.87 -1.19 10.05
C GLY A 33 12.33 -1.15 8.61
N LEU A 34 11.38 -1.08 7.65
CA LEU A 34 11.68 -0.93 6.23
C LEU A 34 11.91 0.54 5.85
N THR A 35 12.67 0.76 4.79
CA THR A 35 12.70 2.03 4.07
C THR A 35 11.57 2.06 3.05
N VAL A 36 10.75 3.12 3.07
CA VAL A 36 9.54 3.23 2.25
C VAL A 36 9.66 4.35 1.23
N ILE A 37 9.51 4.01 -0.05
CA ILE A 37 9.27 4.97 -1.13
C ILE A 37 7.82 4.83 -1.62
N ALA A 38 7.12 5.95 -1.79
CA ALA A 38 5.71 5.91 -2.23
C ALA A 38 5.36 7.07 -3.17
N ASP A 39 4.40 6.82 -4.07
CA ASP A 39 3.89 7.85 -4.96
C ASP A 39 2.81 8.70 -4.29
N SER A 40 2.83 10.00 -4.57
CA SER A 40 1.84 10.94 -4.06
C SER A 40 1.62 12.12 -5.00
N SER A 41 0.46 12.76 -4.90
CA SER A 41 0.30 14.14 -5.39
C SER A 41 0.95 15.12 -4.41
N GLU A 42 1.28 16.32 -4.88
CA GLU A 42 1.79 17.36 -3.99
C GLU A 42 0.82 17.70 -2.85
N ALA A 43 -0.49 17.68 -3.13
CA ALA A 43 -1.52 17.92 -2.12
C ALA A 43 -1.54 16.88 -0.99
N ASP A 44 -1.03 15.68 -1.23
CA ASP A 44 -0.98 14.59 -0.25
C ASP A 44 0.40 14.44 0.41
N ARG A 45 1.41 15.23 0.03
CA ARG A 45 2.78 15.11 0.54
C ARG A 45 2.86 15.12 2.06
N ALA A 46 2.20 16.09 2.70
CA ALA A 46 2.18 16.18 4.17
C ALA A 46 1.55 14.94 4.83
N LEU A 47 0.54 14.32 4.19
CA LEU A 47 -0.02 13.06 4.64
C LEU A 47 1.03 11.94 4.55
N MET A 48 1.77 11.84 3.43
CA MET A 48 2.79 10.81 3.25
C MET A 48 3.89 10.91 4.30
N GLU A 49 4.37 12.12 4.56
CA GLU A 49 5.35 12.39 5.61
C GLU A 49 4.83 11.99 7.00
N SER A 50 3.56 12.31 7.30
CA SER A 50 2.93 11.91 8.57
C SER A 50 2.75 10.40 8.74
N LEU A 51 2.69 9.64 7.65
CA LEU A 51 2.64 8.18 7.64
C LEU A 51 4.04 7.55 7.74
N GLY A 52 5.11 8.36 7.68
CA GLY A 52 6.48 7.92 7.83
C GLY A 52 7.17 7.49 6.53
N VAL A 53 6.69 7.95 5.37
CA VAL A 53 7.36 7.69 4.08
C VAL A 53 8.72 8.35 4.06
N ASP A 54 9.77 7.61 3.70
CA ASP A 54 11.14 8.13 3.66
C ASP A 54 11.40 8.90 2.35
N VAL A 55 10.84 8.42 1.23
CA VAL A 55 10.98 9.05 -0.08
C VAL A 55 9.61 9.18 -0.76
N VAL A 56 9.17 10.39 -1.00
CA VAL A 56 7.92 10.68 -1.72
C VAL A 56 8.24 11.07 -3.15
N ILE A 57 7.76 10.27 -4.11
CA ILE A 57 7.87 10.57 -5.54
C ILE A 57 6.55 11.10 -6.09
N GLU A 58 6.61 11.92 -7.12
CA GLU A 58 5.41 12.47 -7.75
C GLU A 58 4.64 11.37 -8.48
N ARG A 59 3.33 11.31 -8.22
CA ARG A 59 2.39 10.43 -8.92
C ARG A 59 2.33 10.75 -10.40
N GLY A 60 2.12 9.74 -11.24
CA GLY A 60 1.96 9.88 -12.68
C GLY A 60 2.83 8.89 -13.46
N GLU A 61 3.10 9.26 -14.70
CA GLU A 61 3.92 8.43 -15.58
C GLU A 61 5.35 8.25 -15.06
N GLY A 62 6.00 7.17 -15.48
CA GLY A 62 7.40 6.91 -15.14
C GLY A 62 7.61 6.51 -13.68
N PHE A 63 6.65 5.82 -13.05
CA PHE A 63 6.81 5.38 -11.66
C PHE A 63 8.09 4.60 -11.44
N ALA A 64 8.38 3.60 -12.29
CA ALA A 64 9.55 2.75 -12.15
C ALA A 64 10.85 3.55 -12.32
N GLU A 65 10.92 4.46 -13.30
CA GLU A 65 12.07 5.32 -13.52
C GLU A 65 12.32 6.25 -12.32
N LYS A 66 11.26 6.82 -11.73
CA LYS A 66 11.38 7.66 -10.53
C LYS A 66 11.91 6.86 -9.34
N VAL A 67 11.41 5.62 -9.14
CA VAL A 67 11.94 4.72 -8.10
C VAL A 67 13.41 4.40 -8.35
N ARG A 68 13.79 4.09 -9.60
CA ARG A 68 15.17 3.81 -9.98
C ARG A 68 16.09 5.03 -9.86
N GLY A 69 15.55 6.24 -9.95
CA GLY A 69 16.29 7.48 -9.70
C GLY A 69 16.78 7.57 -8.26
N GLU A 70 15.98 7.10 -7.30
CA GLU A 70 16.32 7.07 -5.87
C GLU A 70 17.05 5.78 -5.46
N PHE A 71 16.68 4.65 -6.06
CA PHE A 71 17.24 3.32 -5.82
C PHE A 71 17.67 2.68 -7.16
N PRO A 72 18.89 2.94 -7.64
CA PRO A 72 19.34 2.51 -8.99
C PRO A 72 19.25 1.00 -9.24
N ASP A 73 19.48 0.19 -8.21
CA ASP A 73 19.35 -1.27 -8.29
C ASP A 73 17.90 -1.76 -8.20
N GLY A 74 16.95 -0.86 -7.94
CA GLY A 74 15.53 -1.14 -7.66
C GLY A 74 15.28 -1.47 -6.18
N VAL A 75 14.00 -1.62 -5.85
CA VAL A 75 13.55 -1.93 -4.48
C VAL A 75 13.46 -3.43 -4.24
N ASP A 76 13.58 -3.87 -2.98
CA ASP A 76 13.48 -5.28 -2.57
C ASP A 76 12.06 -5.83 -2.75
N GLY A 77 11.06 -4.98 -2.53
CA GLY A 77 9.66 -5.37 -2.70
C GLY A 77 8.77 -4.21 -3.15
N LEU A 78 7.65 -4.56 -3.77
CA LEU A 78 6.65 -3.59 -4.21
C LEU A 78 5.24 -4.04 -3.84
N ALA A 79 4.48 -3.13 -3.23
CA ALA A 79 3.06 -3.30 -2.92
C ALA A 79 2.22 -2.37 -3.81
N ASP A 80 1.58 -2.94 -4.83
CA ASP A 80 0.78 -2.18 -5.80
C ASP A 80 -0.68 -2.05 -5.34
N GLY A 81 -1.01 -0.87 -4.81
CA GLY A 81 -2.37 -0.47 -4.44
C GLY A 81 -3.06 0.41 -5.46
N ALA A 82 -2.34 0.92 -6.46
CA ALA A 82 -2.87 1.77 -7.53
C ALA A 82 -3.16 1.01 -8.83
N LEU A 83 -2.87 -0.29 -8.88
CA LEU A 83 -3.06 -1.14 -10.06
C LEU A 83 -2.22 -0.69 -11.26
N LEU A 84 -0.98 -0.27 -11.01
CA LEU A 84 -0.02 0.04 -12.05
C LEU A 84 0.43 -1.23 -12.78
N ASN A 85 0.39 -2.39 -12.10
CA ASN A 85 0.66 -3.69 -12.65
C ASN A 85 2.03 -3.72 -13.39
N GLU A 86 2.02 -4.00 -14.70
CA GLU A 86 3.23 -4.08 -15.53
C GLU A 86 4.09 -2.82 -15.47
N LEU A 87 3.46 -1.64 -15.35
CA LEU A 87 4.16 -0.34 -15.31
C LEU A 87 5.03 -0.16 -14.05
N ALA A 88 4.80 -0.96 -13.01
CA ALA A 88 5.57 -0.87 -11.77
C ALA A 88 6.65 -1.95 -11.63
N ILE A 89 6.66 -2.98 -12.49
CA ILE A 89 7.57 -4.13 -12.35
C ILE A 89 9.04 -3.69 -12.38
N ASP A 90 9.39 -2.75 -13.27
CA ASP A 90 10.76 -2.31 -13.41
C ASP A 90 11.32 -1.54 -12.22
N ALA A 91 10.46 -1.12 -11.28
CA ALA A 91 10.90 -0.57 -10.00
C ALA A 91 11.56 -1.62 -9.09
N VAL A 92 11.20 -2.91 -9.26
CA VAL A 92 11.69 -4.00 -8.42
C VAL A 92 13.06 -4.49 -8.93
N ARG A 93 13.99 -4.77 -8.01
CA ARG A 93 15.28 -5.38 -8.33
C ARG A 93 15.13 -6.82 -8.83
N ASP A 94 16.18 -7.36 -9.44
CA ASP A 94 16.24 -8.79 -9.76
C ASP A 94 16.14 -9.63 -8.49
N GLY A 95 15.32 -10.69 -8.53
CA GLY A 95 15.05 -11.56 -7.39
C GLY A 95 14.24 -10.89 -6.26
N GLY A 96 13.63 -9.73 -6.51
CA GLY A 96 12.74 -9.06 -5.56
C GLY A 96 11.31 -9.61 -5.55
N ASN A 97 10.42 -8.98 -4.78
CA ASN A 97 9.05 -9.45 -4.57
C ASN A 97 8.03 -8.40 -4.99
N PHE A 98 6.96 -8.83 -5.65
CA PHE A 98 5.87 -7.96 -6.08
C PHE A 98 4.52 -8.49 -5.58
N THR A 99 3.72 -7.64 -4.93
CA THR A 99 2.34 -7.97 -4.61
C THR A 99 1.39 -6.88 -5.07
N ALA A 100 0.23 -7.27 -5.59
CA ALA A 100 -0.81 -6.35 -6.00
C ALA A 100 -2.17 -6.78 -5.48
N ILE A 101 -3.06 -5.81 -5.30
CA ILE A 101 -4.48 -6.05 -5.08
C ILE A 101 -5.16 -6.47 -6.40
N ARG A 102 -6.38 -7.03 -6.31
CA ARG A 102 -7.20 -7.49 -7.46
C ARG A 102 -6.55 -8.57 -8.33
N GLY A 103 -5.63 -9.35 -7.77
CA GLY A 103 -5.20 -10.60 -8.37
C GLY A 103 -4.19 -10.52 -9.51
N PHE A 104 -3.57 -9.36 -9.74
CA PHE A 104 -2.51 -9.26 -10.75
C PHE A 104 -1.38 -10.26 -10.44
N LYS A 105 -0.93 -10.94 -11.49
CA LYS A 105 0.20 -11.84 -11.49
C LYS A 105 1.01 -11.60 -12.76
N GLY A 106 2.17 -10.99 -12.61
CA GLY A 106 3.08 -10.72 -13.72
C GLY A 106 3.63 -11.99 -14.37
N GLU A 107 4.16 -11.86 -15.59
CA GLU A 107 4.91 -12.91 -16.24
C GLU A 107 6.26 -13.12 -15.53
N GLU A 108 6.75 -14.37 -15.52
CA GLU A 108 8.04 -14.70 -14.94
C GLU A 108 9.17 -13.94 -15.62
N GLN A 109 9.86 -13.09 -14.86
CA GLN A 109 10.96 -12.29 -15.36
C GLN A 109 11.92 -11.89 -14.23
N ARG A 110 13.19 -11.77 -14.53
CA ARG A 110 14.26 -11.27 -13.63
C ARG A 110 14.28 -11.94 -12.24
N GLY A 111 13.69 -13.15 -12.13
CA GLY A 111 13.56 -13.86 -10.85
C GLY A 111 12.62 -13.15 -9.84
N ILE A 112 11.79 -12.22 -10.27
CA ILE A 112 10.83 -11.53 -9.41
C ILE A 112 9.70 -12.49 -9.02
N GLU A 113 9.40 -12.56 -7.73
CA GLU A 113 8.29 -13.35 -7.22
C GLU A 113 7.00 -12.51 -7.20
N PHE A 114 5.99 -12.95 -7.96
CA PHE A 114 4.68 -12.29 -8.03
C PHE A 114 3.65 -13.00 -7.17
N THR A 115 3.12 -12.33 -6.17
CA THR A 115 2.08 -12.87 -5.28
C THR A 115 0.87 -11.95 -5.21
N ALA A 116 -0.28 -12.45 -5.68
CA ALA A 116 -1.53 -11.68 -5.57
C ALA A 116 -2.06 -11.64 -4.14
N THR A 117 -2.48 -10.46 -3.71
CA THR A 117 -3.13 -10.26 -2.40
C THR A 117 -4.59 -10.70 -2.47
N TRP A 118 -4.93 -11.77 -1.72
CA TRP A 118 -6.29 -12.28 -1.57
C TRP A 118 -6.68 -12.35 -0.09
N VAL A 119 -7.71 -11.62 0.30
CA VAL A 119 -8.19 -11.56 1.69
C VAL A 119 -8.61 -12.94 2.21
N THR A 120 -9.20 -13.76 1.37
CA THR A 120 -9.65 -15.13 1.70
C THR A 120 -8.52 -16.06 2.16
N ARG A 121 -7.27 -15.77 1.84
CA ARG A 121 -6.10 -16.53 2.33
C ARG A 121 -5.82 -16.29 3.81
N TYR A 122 -6.41 -15.25 4.40
CA TYR A 122 -6.24 -14.85 5.79
C TYR A 122 -7.48 -15.14 6.64
N ASP A 123 -8.43 -15.91 6.09
CA ASP A 123 -9.59 -16.37 6.86
C ASP A 123 -9.12 -17.30 8.00
N GLY A 124 -9.52 -16.97 9.22
CA GLY A 124 -9.07 -17.70 10.41
C GLY A 124 -7.72 -17.26 11.01
N GLU A 125 -7.00 -16.31 10.40
CA GLU A 125 -5.71 -15.78 10.91
C GLU A 125 -5.91 -14.80 12.09
N TYR A 126 -6.57 -15.25 13.16
CA TYR A 126 -6.95 -14.41 14.30
C TYR A 126 -5.75 -13.77 15.02
N GLU A 127 -4.61 -14.46 15.08
CA GLU A 127 -3.38 -13.92 15.71
C GLU A 127 -2.85 -12.70 14.94
N LYS A 128 -2.93 -12.72 13.61
CA LYS A 128 -2.54 -11.56 12.77
C LYS A 128 -3.50 -10.39 12.96
N LEU A 129 -4.80 -10.65 13.02
CA LEU A 129 -5.80 -9.61 13.28
C LEU A 129 -5.61 -9.01 14.68
N ASP A 130 -5.32 -9.82 15.70
CA ASP A 130 -5.05 -9.34 17.05
C ASP A 130 -3.74 -8.52 17.12
N ARG A 131 -2.70 -8.90 16.35
CA ARG A 131 -1.50 -8.07 16.19
C ARG A 131 -1.84 -6.69 15.63
N LEU A 132 -2.62 -6.62 14.55
CA LEU A 132 -3.06 -5.35 13.98
C LEU A 132 -3.86 -4.51 14.97
N ARG A 133 -4.78 -5.13 15.74
CA ARG A 133 -5.53 -4.45 16.81
C ARG A 133 -4.57 -3.81 17.81
N ARG A 134 -3.57 -4.57 18.30
CA ARG A 134 -2.57 -4.05 19.26
C ARG A 134 -1.75 -2.91 18.67
N GLN A 135 -1.38 -2.97 17.40
CA GLN A 135 -0.66 -1.88 16.72
C GLN A 135 -1.51 -0.60 16.63
N VAL A 136 -2.82 -0.74 16.40
CA VAL A 136 -3.74 0.41 16.45
C VAL A 136 -3.81 1.00 17.86
N GLU A 137 -3.96 0.16 18.89
CA GLU A 137 -4.03 0.59 20.30
C GLU A 137 -2.71 1.25 20.76
N ALA A 138 -1.56 0.80 20.25
CA ALA A 138 -0.26 1.39 20.51
C ALA A 138 0.02 2.69 19.70
N GLY A 139 -0.87 3.06 18.77
CA GLY A 139 -0.68 4.22 17.88
C GLY A 139 0.33 4.00 16.76
N GLU A 140 0.80 2.77 16.54
CA GLU A 140 1.69 2.40 15.45
C GLU A 140 0.95 2.36 14.09
N LEU A 141 -0.35 2.11 14.11
CA LEU A 141 -1.22 2.05 12.96
C LEU A 141 -2.45 2.93 13.17
N THR A 142 -2.61 3.94 12.33
CA THR A 142 -3.77 4.84 12.35
C THR A 142 -4.83 4.38 11.36
N LEU A 143 -6.04 4.12 11.86
CA LEU A 143 -7.20 3.83 11.03
C LEU A 143 -7.79 5.16 10.51
N ARG A 144 -7.65 5.40 9.21
CA ARG A 144 -8.15 6.63 8.59
C ARG A 144 -9.59 6.42 8.11
N VAL A 145 -10.53 7.15 8.70
CA VAL A 145 -11.91 7.25 8.25
C VAL A 145 -12.04 8.51 7.40
N ALA A 146 -12.40 8.35 6.14
CA ALA A 146 -12.59 9.46 5.21
C ALA A 146 -13.93 10.15 5.43
N ASP A 147 -14.98 9.35 5.68
CA ASP A 147 -16.32 9.84 6.01
C ASP A 147 -17.18 8.70 6.56
N THR A 148 -18.25 9.05 7.24
CA THR A 148 -19.22 8.12 7.79
C THR A 148 -20.59 8.40 7.18
N VAL A 149 -21.30 7.36 6.77
CA VAL A 149 -22.65 7.47 6.22
C VAL A 149 -23.61 6.49 6.88
N PRO A 150 -24.90 6.81 7.02
CA PRO A 150 -25.88 5.84 7.49
C PRO A 150 -26.16 4.78 6.39
N PRO A 151 -26.75 3.62 6.75
CA PRO A 151 -26.98 2.51 5.81
C PRO A 151 -27.76 2.90 4.56
N GLU A 152 -28.73 3.81 4.69
CA GLU A 152 -29.58 4.30 3.60
C GLU A 152 -28.78 5.06 2.51
N ARG A 153 -27.59 5.54 2.87
CA ARG A 153 -26.67 6.27 1.98
C ARG A 153 -25.48 5.44 1.53
N ALA A 154 -25.49 4.12 1.72
CA ALA A 154 -24.38 3.24 1.31
C ALA A 154 -24.03 3.38 -0.17
N ALA A 155 -25.03 3.54 -1.07
CA ALA A 155 -24.80 3.76 -2.49
C ALA A 155 -23.95 5.02 -2.76
N VAL A 156 -24.18 6.11 -2.03
CA VAL A 156 -23.40 7.34 -2.14
C VAL A 156 -21.93 7.12 -1.72
N ALA A 157 -21.70 6.28 -0.70
CA ALA A 157 -20.33 5.93 -0.31
C ALA A 157 -19.61 5.15 -1.41
N HIS A 158 -20.30 4.23 -2.09
CA HIS A 158 -19.74 3.51 -3.24
C HIS A 158 -19.42 4.43 -4.41
N GLU A 159 -20.34 5.32 -4.79
CA GLU A 159 -20.13 6.32 -5.85
C GLU A 159 -18.90 7.19 -5.56
N ARG A 160 -18.72 7.63 -4.31
CA ARG A 160 -17.52 8.41 -3.90
C ARG A 160 -16.24 7.61 -3.98
N LEU A 161 -16.27 6.32 -3.63
CA LEU A 161 -15.09 5.44 -3.77
C LEU A 161 -14.73 5.23 -5.24
N GLU A 162 -15.73 5.03 -6.12
CA GLU A 162 -15.54 4.86 -7.57
C GLU A 162 -15.01 6.14 -8.22
N ALA A 163 -15.46 7.31 -7.79
CA ALA A 163 -14.95 8.59 -8.24
C ALA A 163 -13.49 8.85 -7.84
N GLY A 164 -12.97 8.08 -6.89
CA GLY A 164 -11.59 8.20 -6.41
C GLY A 164 -11.39 9.39 -5.47
N GLY A 165 -10.11 9.67 -5.15
CA GLY A 165 -9.75 10.80 -4.29
C GLY A 165 -10.04 10.61 -2.80
N THR A 166 -10.50 9.44 -2.38
CA THR A 166 -10.80 9.14 -0.97
C THR A 166 -9.52 8.85 -0.19
N ARG A 167 -9.32 9.54 0.94
CA ARG A 167 -8.13 9.43 1.81
C ARG A 167 -8.44 8.68 3.11
N GLY A 168 -8.76 7.39 3.00
CA GLY A 168 -9.18 6.54 4.11
C GLY A 168 -10.36 5.65 3.73
N ARG A 169 -11.06 5.10 4.72
CA ARG A 169 -12.23 4.26 4.53
C ARG A 169 -13.53 5.06 4.59
N MET A 170 -14.46 4.76 3.71
CA MET A 170 -15.86 5.10 3.91
C MET A 170 -16.45 4.11 4.92
N VAL A 171 -17.10 4.59 5.96
CA VAL A 171 -17.68 3.76 7.03
C VAL A 171 -19.19 3.88 6.99
N ILE A 172 -19.88 2.74 7.05
CA ILE A 172 -21.35 2.71 7.22
C ILE A 172 -21.60 2.51 8.70
N GLU A 173 -22.27 3.47 9.34
CA GLU A 173 -22.56 3.47 10.76
C GLU A 173 -24.01 3.07 10.99
N PHE A 174 -24.19 1.96 11.70
CA PHE A 174 -25.52 1.49 12.16
C PHE A 174 -25.77 2.03 13.57
N GLN A 175 -26.90 2.71 13.75
CA GLN A 175 -27.36 3.19 15.06
C GLN A 175 -28.11 2.10 15.81
#